data_097eb50b9ba7cf625486482a137cb0c7
#
_entry.id   097eb50b9ba7cf625486482a137cb0c7
#
_cell.length_a   1.000
_cell.length_b   1.000
_cell.length_c   1.000
_cell.angle_alpha   90.00
_cell.angle_beta   90.00
_cell.angle_gamma   90.00
#
_symmetry.space_group_name_H-M   'P 1'
#
loop_
_entity.id
_entity.type
_entity.pdbx_description
1 polymer ?
#
loop_
_entity_poly.entity_id
_entity_poly.type
_entity_poly.pdbx_seq_one_letter_code
_entity_poly.pdbx_strand_id
1 'polypeptide(L)'
;MRDLFTFDGSALEELVTRHATPFFAYDLGLARARFDRLRAALPGRVRLAYAVKSTPGLPLLEAFAARGAWFDCASAGEVSTVLAAGGTGSGMVFAGPAKSERDLQAALFAGARVQVDGIEDVVRAYEGEDAARHVREVLEETAHTHER
;
A
#
# COMPACT_ATOMS: atom_id res chain seq x y z
N MET A 1 -21.26 3.01 22.90
CA MET A 1 -20.46 2.51 21.74
C MET A 1 -20.41 3.64 20.74
N ARG A 2 -19.24 4.28 20.51
CA ARG A 2 -19.12 5.34 19.49
C ARG A 2 -19.50 4.73 18.14
N ASP A 3 -20.40 5.39 17.44
CA ASP A 3 -20.74 5.01 16.08
C ASP A 3 -19.48 5.19 15.21
N LEU A 4 -18.96 4.10 14.65
CA LEU A 4 -17.75 4.11 13.82
C LEU A 4 -17.98 4.68 12.41
N PHE A 5 -19.17 5.21 12.14
CA PHE A 5 -19.57 5.69 10.81
C PHE A 5 -19.94 7.16 10.77
N THR A 6 -20.10 7.81 11.94
CA THR A 6 -20.47 9.22 12.01
C THR A 6 -19.31 10.10 12.48
N PHE A 7 -19.10 11.17 11.74
CA PHE A 7 -18.24 12.27 12.14
C PHE A 7 -18.92 13.07 13.26
N ASP A 8 -18.16 13.56 14.24
CA ASP A 8 -18.69 14.43 15.26
C ASP A 8 -19.16 15.77 14.62
N GLY A 9 -20.47 16.05 14.67
CA GLY A 9 -21.05 17.23 14.05
C GLY A 9 -20.49 18.54 14.59
N SER A 10 -20.21 18.61 15.91
CA SER A 10 -19.65 19.81 16.54
C SER A 10 -18.22 20.09 16.07
N ALA A 11 -17.40 19.03 15.90
CA ALA A 11 -16.06 19.16 15.33
C ALA A 11 -16.09 19.60 13.87
N LEU A 12 -17.08 19.16 13.10
CA LEU A 12 -17.25 19.57 11.71
C LEU A 12 -17.63 21.06 11.60
N GLU A 13 -18.55 21.56 12.45
CA GLU A 13 -18.93 22.98 12.51
C GLU A 13 -17.73 23.87 12.84
N GLU A 14 -16.88 23.43 13.78
CA GLU A 14 -15.66 24.16 14.12
C GLU A 14 -14.68 24.22 12.92
N LEU A 15 -14.51 23.12 12.19
CA LEU A 15 -13.67 23.08 10.99
C LEU A 15 -14.20 24.00 9.88
N VAL A 16 -15.50 23.99 9.62
CA VAL A 16 -16.15 24.88 8.64
C VAL A 16 -15.97 26.35 8.99
N THR A 17 -15.96 26.67 10.27
CA THR A 17 -15.76 28.05 10.75
C THR A 17 -14.32 28.52 10.57
N ARG A 18 -13.35 27.60 10.70
CA ARG A 18 -11.90 27.92 10.64
C ARG A 18 -11.29 27.83 9.26
N HIS A 19 -11.87 27.06 8.36
CA HIS A 19 -11.30 26.75 7.06
C HIS A 19 -12.26 27.11 5.93
N ALA A 20 -11.70 27.64 4.84
CA ALA A 20 -12.47 27.87 3.62
C ALA A 20 -12.90 26.53 3.00
N THR A 21 -14.15 26.49 2.52
CA THR A 21 -14.68 25.34 1.77
C THR A 21 -14.38 25.46 0.27
N PRO A 22 -14.23 24.35 -0.48
CA PRO A 22 -14.33 22.95 -0.03
C PRO A 22 -13.04 22.42 0.62
N PHE A 23 -13.16 21.46 1.56
CA PHE A 23 -12.03 20.72 2.14
C PHE A 23 -12.42 19.28 2.49
N PHE A 24 -11.43 18.41 2.64
CA PHE A 24 -11.62 17.06 3.17
C PHE A 24 -11.24 17.03 4.64
N ALA A 25 -12.13 16.51 5.50
CA ALA A 25 -11.88 16.31 6.91
C ALA A 25 -11.67 14.83 7.20
N TYR A 26 -10.57 14.49 7.89
CA TYR A 26 -10.22 13.12 8.28
C TYR A 26 -10.14 13.01 9.80
N ASP A 27 -11.00 12.17 10.40
CA ASP A 27 -10.89 11.80 11.81
C ASP A 27 -9.90 10.64 11.96
N LEU A 28 -8.67 10.95 12.36
CA LEU A 28 -7.62 9.96 12.58
C LEU A 28 -7.93 9.03 13.76
N GLY A 29 -8.69 9.50 14.76
CA GLY A 29 -9.14 8.66 15.87
C GLY A 29 -10.10 7.58 15.40
N LEU A 30 -11.06 7.97 14.56
CA LEU A 30 -12.00 7.05 13.94
C LEU A 30 -11.31 6.07 13.00
N ALA A 31 -10.38 6.55 12.17
CA ALA A 31 -9.61 5.70 11.25
C ALA A 31 -8.81 4.62 12.01
N ARG A 32 -8.13 5.01 13.09
CA ARG A 32 -7.40 4.10 13.98
C ARG A 32 -8.33 3.05 14.60
N ALA A 33 -9.46 3.48 15.15
CA ALA A 33 -10.41 2.57 15.79
C ALA A 33 -10.99 1.53 14.82
N ARG A 34 -11.25 1.93 13.56
CA ARG A 34 -11.70 1.03 12.51
C ARG A 34 -10.64 0.00 12.14
N PHE A 35 -9.40 0.44 11.98
CA PHE A 35 -8.26 -0.44 11.71
C PHE A 35 -8.11 -1.48 12.83
N ASP A 36 -8.06 -1.03 14.08
CA ASP A 36 -7.87 -1.88 15.25
C ASP A 36 -9.01 -2.92 15.37
N ARG A 37 -10.25 -2.49 15.15
CA ARG A 37 -11.41 -3.39 15.14
C ARG A 37 -11.35 -4.45 14.05
N LEU A 38 -10.98 -4.04 12.81
CA LEU A 38 -10.84 -4.98 11.70
C LEU A 38 -9.67 -5.95 11.97
N ARG A 39 -8.55 -5.45 12.46
CA ARG A 39 -7.38 -6.26 12.84
C ARG A 39 -7.73 -7.31 13.88
N ALA A 40 -8.50 -6.95 14.91
CA ALA A 40 -8.93 -7.85 15.98
C ALA A 40 -9.90 -8.94 15.50
N ALA A 41 -10.67 -8.68 14.45
CA ALA A 41 -11.62 -9.64 13.87
C ALA A 41 -10.96 -10.66 12.93
N LEU A 42 -9.71 -10.45 12.54
CA LEU A 42 -9.01 -11.28 11.55
C LEU A 42 -7.96 -12.18 12.20
N PRO A 43 -7.75 -13.39 11.67
CA PRO A 43 -6.67 -14.27 12.13
C PRO A 43 -5.29 -13.61 12.05
N GLY A 44 -4.37 -13.95 12.95
CA GLY A 44 -3.03 -13.36 13.02
C GLY A 44 -2.20 -13.50 11.72
N ARG A 45 -2.47 -14.52 10.91
CA ARG A 45 -1.82 -14.75 9.61
C ARG A 45 -2.27 -13.79 8.49
N VAL A 46 -3.41 -13.10 8.67
CA VAL A 46 -3.92 -12.12 7.70
C VAL A 46 -3.23 -10.78 7.92
N ARG A 47 -2.74 -10.16 6.86
CA ARG A 47 -2.21 -8.79 6.88
C ARG A 47 -3.24 -7.84 6.31
N LEU A 48 -3.38 -6.68 6.93
CA LEU A 48 -4.22 -5.60 6.40
C LEU A 48 -3.33 -4.65 5.61
N ALA A 49 -3.59 -4.51 4.33
CA ALA A 49 -2.92 -3.56 3.47
C ALA A 49 -3.86 -2.37 3.19
N TYR A 50 -3.39 -1.17 3.46
CA TYR A 50 -4.08 0.06 3.13
C TYR A 50 -3.75 0.48 1.70
N ALA A 51 -4.78 0.66 0.86
CA ALA A 51 -4.61 1.15 -0.51
C ALA A 51 -4.30 2.66 -0.49
N VAL A 52 -3.03 3.02 -0.75
CA VAL A 52 -2.54 4.40 -0.62
C VAL A 52 -3.26 5.37 -1.54
N LYS A 53 -3.63 4.92 -2.74
CA LYS A 53 -4.41 5.68 -3.72
C LYS A 53 -5.75 6.23 -3.21
N SER A 54 -6.32 5.65 -2.15
CA SER A 54 -7.59 6.13 -1.58
C SER A 54 -7.42 7.45 -0.85
N THR A 55 -6.33 7.63 -0.12
CA THR A 55 -5.93 8.89 0.53
C THR A 55 -4.44 8.81 0.88
N PRO A 56 -3.55 9.48 0.15
CA PRO A 56 -2.11 9.45 0.38
C PRO A 56 -1.66 10.44 1.47
N GLY A 57 -2.58 10.93 2.30
CA GLY A 57 -2.29 11.91 3.35
C GLY A 57 -1.34 11.37 4.41
N LEU A 58 -0.17 12.01 4.59
CA LEU A 58 0.89 11.58 5.48
C LEU A 58 0.41 11.25 6.91
N PRO A 59 -0.40 12.10 7.59
CA PRO A 59 -0.86 11.79 8.95
C PRO A 59 -1.69 10.50 9.05
N LEU A 60 -2.43 10.14 7.99
CA LEU A 60 -3.21 8.92 7.96
C LEU A 60 -2.31 7.70 7.77
N LEU A 61 -1.33 7.80 6.87
CA LEU A 61 -0.35 6.73 6.64
C LEU A 61 0.52 6.49 7.89
N GLU A 62 0.97 7.54 8.58
CA GLU A 62 1.67 7.46 9.87
C GLU A 62 0.82 6.74 10.92
N ALA A 63 -0.47 7.09 11.01
CA ALA A 63 -1.39 6.46 11.95
C ALA A 63 -1.57 4.96 11.71
N PHE A 64 -1.51 4.52 10.45
CA PHE A 64 -1.60 3.11 10.07
C PHE A 64 -0.24 2.40 10.17
N ALA A 65 0.86 3.05 9.77
CA ALA A 65 2.21 2.50 9.92
C ALA A 65 2.53 2.17 11.38
N ALA A 66 2.20 3.08 12.30
CA ALA A 66 2.35 2.87 13.75
C ALA A 66 1.53 1.67 14.30
N ARG A 67 0.58 1.13 13.53
CA ARG A 67 -0.24 -0.04 13.85
C ARG A 67 0.17 -1.31 13.11
N GLY A 68 1.28 -1.26 12.39
CA GLY A 68 1.77 -2.39 11.60
C GLY A 68 0.89 -2.72 10.38
N ALA A 69 0.19 -1.72 9.84
CA ALA A 69 -0.47 -1.86 8.56
C ALA A 69 0.54 -2.14 7.46
N TRP A 70 0.13 -2.94 6.49
CA TRP A 70 0.78 -3.00 5.20
C TRP A 70 0.19 -1.93 4.28
N PHE A 71 0.88 -1.66 3.17
CA PHE A 71 0.46 -0.65 2.20
C PHE A 71 0.41 -1.25 0.80
N ASP A 72 -0.68 -0.96 0.07
CA ASP A 72 -0.83 -1.29 -1.33
C ASP A 72 -0.55 -0.02 -2.14
N CYS A 73 0.58 -0.03 -2.85
CA CYS A 73 1.11 1.09 -3.64
C CYS A 73 1.01 0.77 -5.14
N ALA A 74 0.77 1.79 -5.95
CA ALA A 74 0.69 1.69 -7.40
C ALA A 74 1.58 2.69 -8.15
N SER A 75 2.39 3.49 -7.44
CA SER A 75 3.32 4.44 -8.04
C SER A 75 4.55 4.69 -7.15
N ALA A 76 5.63 5.16 -7.76
CA ALA A 76 6.84 5.58 -7.05
C ALA A 76 6.56 6.68 -6.01
N GLY A 77 5.61 7.58 -6.30
CA GLY A 77 5.19 8.62 -5.38
C GLY A 77 4.53 8.05 -4.12
N GLU A 78 3.66 7.05 -4.27
CA GLU A 78 3.03 6.37 -3.13
C GLU A 78 4.06 5.62 -2.29
N VAL A 79 5.02 4.92 -2.91
CA VAL A 79 6.13 4.26 -2.21
C VAL A 79 6.90 5.26 -1.35
N SER A 80 7.29 6.41 -1.94
CA SER A 80 8.00 7.47 -1.22
C SER A 80 7.19 8.02 -0.04
N THR A 81 5.88 8.22 -0.22
CA THR A 81 5.00 8.73 0.84
C THR A 81 4.87 7.72 1.99
N VAL A 82 4.77 6.44 1.69
CA VAL A 82 4.71 5.39 2.71
C VAL A 82 6.02 5.31 3.50
N LEU A 83 7.17 5.40 2.85
CA LEU A 83 8.47 5.44 3.53
C LEU A 83 8.58 6.67 4.45
N ALA A 84 8.16 7.85 3.97
CA ALA A 84 8.11 9.07 4.77
C ALA A 84 7.18 8.96 5.98
N ALA A 85 6.11 8.18 5.89
CA ALA A 85 5.18 7.87 6.98
C ALA A 85 5.70 6.83 7.99
N GLY A 86 6.93 6.34 7.84
CA GLY A 86 7.50 5.30 8.69
C GLY A 86 7.09 3.87 8.31
N GLY A 87 6.48 3.67 7.15
CA GLY A 87 6.26 2.35 6.58
C GLY A 87 7.57 1.72 6.11
N THR A 88 7.59 0.40 5.96
CA THR A 88 8.78 -0.35 5.50
C THR A 88 8.50 -1.04 4.17
N GLY A 89 9.54 -1.25 3.36
CA GLY A 89 9.39 -1.98 2.10
C GLY A 89 8.82 -3.37 2.27
N SER A 90 9.25 -4.11 3.28
CA SER A 90 8.72 -5.45 3.61
C SER A 90 7.22 -5.45 3.97
N GLY A 91 6.69 -4.30 4.35
CA GLY A 91 5.27 -4.04 4.60
C GLY A 91 4.53 -3.42 3.41
N MET A 92 5.11 -3.41 2.22
CA MET A 92 4.48 -2.91 1.01
C MET A 92 4.21 -4.03 -0.01
N VAL A 93 3.08 -3.92 -0.68
CA VAL A 93 2.78 -4.61 -1.94
C VAL A 93 2.69 -3.54 -3.02
N PHE A 94 3.38 -3.74 -4.12
CA PHE A 94 3.31 -2.86 -5.27
C PHE A 94 2.54 -3.57 -6.39
N ALA A 95 1.37 -3.02 -6.74
CA ALA A 95 0.45 -3.62 -7.69
C ALA A 95 -0.06 -2.58 -8.69
N GLY A 96 -0.56 -3.04 -9.84
CA GLY A 96 -1.17 -2.17 -10.85
C GLY A 96 -0.79 -2.61 -12.26
N PRO A 97 -1.66 -2.36 -13.25
CA PRO A 97 -1.48 -2.90 -14.61
C PRO A 97 -0.49 -2.10 -15.48
N ALA A 98 -0.09 -0.90 -15.09
CA ALA A 98 0.71 0.02 -15.91
C ALA A 98 1.96 0.48 -15.16
N LYS A 99 2.80 -0.45 -14.73
CA LYS A 99 4.04 -0.15 -14.01
C LYS A 99 5.08 0.41 -14.98
N SER A 100 5.53 1.64 -14.75
CA SER A 100 6.70 2.17 -15.44
C SER A 100 7.98 1.59 -14.83
N GLU A 101 9.08 1.66 -15.60
CA GLU A 101 10.40 1.28 -15.10
C GLU A 101 10.76 2.02 -13.80
N ARG A 102 10.52 3.32 -13.75
CA ARG A 102 10.73 4.15 -12.55
C ARG A 102 9.92 3.64 -11.34
N ASP A 103 8.69 3.23 -11.56
CA ASP A 103 7.82 2.71 -10.49
C ASP A 103 8.33 1.38 -9.97
N LEU A 104 8.74 0.47 -10.87
CA LEU A 104 9.31 -0.82 -10.52
C LEU A 104 10.64 -0.66 -9.75
N GLN A 105 11.53 0.19 -10.24
CA GLN A 105 12.80 0.48 -9.57
C GLN A 105 12.59 1.06 -8.17
N ALA A 106 11.64 1.99 -7.99
CA ALA A 106 11.32 2.55 -6.69
C ALA A 106 10.79 1.49 -5.72
N ALA A 107 9.90 0.61 -6.19
CA ALA A 107 9.34 -0.46 -5.39
C ALA A 107 10.41 -1.50 -4.98
N LEU A 108 11.25 -1.93 -5.92
CA LEU A 108 12.32 -2.90 -5.68
C LEU A 108 13.39 -2.32 -4.74
N PHE A 109 13.81 -1.07 -4.97
CA PHE A 109 14.79 -0.39 -4.11
C PHE A 109 14.28 -0.23 -2.68
N ALA A 110 12.97 0.01 -2.51
CA ALA A 110 12.34 0.05 -1.20
C ALA A 110 12.24 -1.34 -0.53
N GLY A 111 12.41 -2.43 -1.26
CA GLY A 111 12.20 -3.80 -0.79
C GLY A 111 10.72 -4.20 -0.73
N ALA A 112 9.88 -3.58 -1.55
CA ALA A 112 8.46 -3.92 -1.66
C ALA A 112 8.26 -5.26 -2.40
N ARG A 113 7.14 -5.92 -2.11
CA ARG A 113 6.69 -7.09 -2.90
C ARG A 113 6.00 -6.60 -4.15
N VAL A 114 6.60 -6.85 -5.30
CA VAL A 114 6.01 -6.45 -6.58
C VAL A 114 5.10 -7.58 -7.09
N GLN A 115 3.85 -7.23 -7.37
CA GLN A 115 2.93 -8.09 -8.10
C GLN A 115 3.23 -7.95 -9.59
N VAL A 116 3.52 -9.06 -10.23
CA VAL A 116 3.79 -9.15 -11.67
C VAL A 116 2.50 -9.51 -12.38
N ASP A 117 2.07 -8.69 -13.34
CA ASP A 117 0.86 -8.92 -14.15
C ASP A 117 1.19 -9.56 -15.50
N GLY A 118 2.46 -9.49 -15.94
CA GLY A 118 2.97 -10.07 -17.16
C GLY A 118 4.48 -10.16 -17.16
N ILE A 119 5.03 -10.91 -18.15
CA ILE A 119 6.47 -11.10 -18.30
C ILE A 119 7.20 -9.77 -18.56
N GLU A 120 6.51 -8.81 -19.16
CA GLU A 120 7.04 -7.47 -19.45
C GLU A 120 7.38 -6.71 -18.17
N ASP A 121 6.64 -6.91 -17.08
CA ASP A 121 6.95 -6.31 -15.78
C ASP A 121 8.26 -6.85 -15.23
N VAL A 122 8.52 -8.13 -15.43
CA VAL A 122 9.76 -8.76 -14.98
C VAL A 122 10.94 -8.24 -15.80
N VAL A 123 10.79 -8.18 -17.13
CA VAL A 123 11.84 -7.65 -18.03
C VAL A 123 12.18 -6.21 -17.68
N ARG A 124 11.17 -5.36 -17.38
CA ARG A 124 11.40 -3.97 -16.95
C ARG A 124 12.02 -3.86 -15.57
N ALA A 125 11.68 -4.79 -14.66
CA ALA A 125 12.21 -4.77 -13.28
C ALA A 125 13.70 -5.12 -13.22
N TYR A 126 14.16 -5.93 -14.15
CA TYR A 126 15.52 -6.41 -14.24
C TYR A 126 16.11 -5.98 -15.58
N GLU A 127 16.90 -4.93 -15.62
CA GLU A 127 17.62 -4.55 -16.84
C GLU A 127 18.66 -5.61 -17.22
N GLY A 128 18.55 -6.16 -18.44
CA GLY A 128 19.58 -6.96 -19.08
C GLY A 128 19.22 -8.43 -19.40
N GLU A 129 20.07 -9.06 -20.23
CA GLU A 129 19.91 -10.45 -20.69
C GLU A 129 19.88 -11.49 -19.54
N ASP A 130 20.52 -11.19 -18.43
CA ASP A 130 20.56 -12.07 -17.25
C ASP A 130 19.21 -12.21 -16.56
N ALA A 131 18.41 -11.16 -16.57
CA ALA A 131 17.08 -11.17 -15.99
C ALA A 131 16.08 -12.01 -16.78
N ALA A 132 16.10 -11.88 -18.12
CA ALA A 132 15.24 -12.67 -18.99
C ALA A 132 15.59 -14.16 -18.92
N ARG A 133 16.85 -14.52 -18.65
CA ARG A 133 17.28 -15.89 -18.41
C ARG A 133 16.77 -16.40 -17.07
N HIS A 134 16.97 -15.66 -15.99
CA HIS A 134 16.55 -16.06 -14.65
C HIS A 134 15.02 -16.24 -14.55
N VAL A 135 14.25 -15.38 -15.20
CA VAL A 135 12.79 -15.52 -15.28
C VAL A 135 12.38 -16.78 -16.01
N ARG A 136 13.05 -17.11 -17.12
CA ARG A 136 12.79 -18.37 -17.84
C ARG A 136 13.08 -19.57 -16.96
N GLU A 137 14.21 -19.60 -16.28
CA GLU A 137 14.59 -20.67 -15.35
C GLU A 137 13.54 -20.87 -14.25
N VAL A 138 13.07 -19.79 -13.61
CA VAL A 138 12.03 -19.84 -12.57
C VAL A 138 10.69 -20.31 -13.12
N LEU A 139 10.30 -19.88 -14.32
CA LEU A 139 9.05 -20.32 -14.96
C LEU A 139 9.12 -21.80 -15.37
N GLU A 140 10.26 -22.28 -15.86
CA GLU A 140 10.48 -23.67 -16.21
C GLU A 140 10.49 -24.59 -14.97
N GLU A 141 11.12 -24.17 -13.86
CA GLU A 141 11.05 -24.88 -12.59
C GLU A 141 9.62 -24.97 -12.03
N THR A 142 8.84 -23.89 -12.18
CA THR A 142 7.45 -23.85 -11.67
C THR A 142 6.52 -24.72 -12.51
N ALA A 143 6.73 -24.80 -13.82
CA ALA A 143 5.97 -25.65 -14.73
C ALA A 143 6.18 -27.15 -14.42
N HIS A 144 7.40 -27.55 -14.10
CA HIS A 144 7.74 -28.94 -13.75
C HIS A 144 7.21 -29.40 -12.37
N THR A 145 6.85 -28.45 -11.50
CA THR A 145 6.32 -28.76 -10.15
C THR A 145 4.81 -29.03 -10.16
N HIS A 146 4.09 -28.65 -11.22
CA HIS A 146 2.65 -28.84 -11.35
C HIS A 146 2.26 -30.12 -12.12
N GLU A 147 3.20 -30.85 -12.65
CA GLU A 147 2.98 -32.11 -13.37
C GLU A 147 3.23 -33.39 -12.50
N ARG A 148 3.35 -33.23 -11.19
CA ARG A 148 3.43 -34.34 -10.21
C ARG A 148 2.30 -34.22 -9.17
#